data_2fdfc1e9f967c500c1363ae8578ff132
#
_entry.id   2fdfc1e9f967c500c1363ae8578ff132
#
_cell.length_a   1.000
_cell.length_b   1.000
_cell.length_c   1.000
_cell.angle_alpha   90.00
_cell.angle_beta   90.00
_cell.angle_gamma   90.00
#
_symmetry.space_group_name_H-M   'P 1'
#
loop_
_entity.id
_entity.type
_entity.pdbx_description
1 polymer ?
#
loop_
_entity_poly.entity_id
_entity_poly.type
_entity_poly.pdbx_seq_one_letter_code
_entity_poly.pdbx_strand_id
1 'polypeptide(L)'
;MARKQWTPQTNLTEADLLAKEKKKWQLGFRRFVLEGSPSTEYAPYFGLDSKGIRAWLETQFDTTMNWENFGKVWQFEHVLPLAYLDLTDEADLKLGWHCINIRPERINLPRERPSLAQIKQYFSALHEASGLSICAAILERIEKIPDQPIVISEGQRQFLQANQKQFEAARNFDQADFLRLHEGTSIDDLLLEKEILKKFG
;
A
#
# COMPACT_ATOMS: atom_id res chain seq x y z
N MET A 1 5.02 -10.68 36.05
CA MET A 1 5.74 -10.75 34.74
C MET A 1 6.68 -9.56 34.63
N ALA A 2 8.00 -9.78 34.56
CA ALA A 2 9.00 -8.71 34.46
C ALA A 2 8.86 -8.00 33.10
N ARG A 3 8.77 -6.66 33.08
CA ARG A 3 8.82 -5.84 31.88
C ARG A 3 10.17 -6.04 31.20
N LYS A 4 10.14 -6.51 29.94
CA LYS A 4 11.34 -6.64 29.12
C LYS A 4 12.01 -5.26 29.02
N GLN A 5 13.22 -5.13 29.56
CA GLN A 5 13.99 -3.89 29.51
C GLN A 5 14.32 -3.60 28.03
N TRP A 6 13.94 -2.40 27.57
CA TRP A 6 14.24 -1.95 26.21
C TRP A 6 15.75 -1.68 26.08
N THR A 7 16.44 -2.43 25.25
CA THR A 7 17.85 -2.18 24.89
C THR A 7 17.88 -1.39 23.57
N PRO A 8 18.58 -0.24 23.51
CA PRO A 8 18.74 0.51 22.27
C PRO A 8 19.46 -0.35 21.23
N GLN A 9 18.89 -0.47 20.04
CA GLN A 9 19.59 -1.05 18.89
C GLN A 9 20.71 -0.09 18.47
N THR A 10 21.97 -0.53 18.58
CA THR A 10 23.16 0.28 18.32
C THR A 10 23.57 0.32 16.83
N ASN A 11 23.08 -0.60 15.99
CA ASN A 11 23.37 -0.65 14.56
C ASN A 11 22.06 -0.52 13.77
N LEU A 12 21.64 0.73 13.50
CA LEU A 12 20.48 1.01 12.66
C LEU A 12 20.95 1.08 11.19
N THR A 13 20.25 0.36 10.33
CA THR A 13 20.41 0.51 8.88
C THR A 13 19.74 1.81 8.39
N GLU A 14 20.11 2.28 7.20
CA GLU A 14 19.45 3.42 6.57
C GLU A 14 17.93 3.21 6.44
N ALA A 15 17.50 1.99 6.10
CA ALA A 15 16.09 1.60 6.05
C ALA A 15 15.39 1.74 7.43
N ASP A 16 16.09 1.41 8.53
CA ASP A 16 15.55 1.58 9.89
C ASP A 16 15.39 3.06 10.25
N LEU A 17 16.33 3.90 9.81
CA LEU A 17 16.27 5.35 10.03
C LEU A 17 15.09 5.96 9.28
N LEU A 18 14.91 5.62 8.00
CA LEU A 18 13.76 6.05 7.18
C LEU A 18 12.43 5.57 7.78
N ALA A 19 12.37 4.32 8.24
CA ALA A 19 11.17 3.78 8.89
C ALA A 19 10.84 4.51 10.22
N LYS A 20 11.85 4.89 11.00
CA LYS A 20 11.67 5.69 12.22
C LYS A 20 11.18 7.09 11.90
N GLU A 21 11.77 7.72 10.88
CA GLU A 21 11.38 9.05 10.46
C GLU A 21 9.92 9.06 9.98
N LYS A 22 9.55 8.12 9.10
CA LYS A 22 8.16 7.93 8.67
C LYS A 22 7.20 7.78 9.86
N LYS A 23 7.57 7.02 10.90
CA LYS A 23 6.74 6.88 12.11
C LYS A 23 6.57 8.17 12.89
N LYS A 24 7.62 9.02 12.97
CA LYS A 24 7.50 10.33 13.61
C LYS A 24 6.49 11.22 12.88
N TRP A 25 6.58 11.29 11.56
CA TRP A 25 5.64 12.03 10.72
C TRP A 25 4.21 11.52 10.89
N GLN A 26 3.99 10.20 10.84
CA GLN A 26 2.68 9.59 11.06
C GLN A 26 2.11 9.96 12.44
N LEU A 27 2.94 9.90 13.47
CA LEU A 27 2.53 10.25 14.82
C LEU A 27 2.27 11.75 14.95
N GLY A 28 3.10 12.59 14.35
CA GLY A 28 2.93 14.05 14.30
C GLY A 28 1.61 14.44 13.64
N PHE A 29 1.33 13.92 12.44
CA PHE A 29 0.07 14.16 11.74
C PHE A 29 -1.14 13.67 12.55
N ARG A 30 -1.06 12.44 13.07
CA ARG A 30 -2.14 11.87 13.88
C ARG A 30 -2.48 12.74 15.09
N ARG A 31 -1.48 13.15 15.87
CA ARG A 31 -1.69 14.00 17.06
C ARG A 31 -2.23 15.37 16.68
N PHE A 32 -1.72 15.95 15.61
CA PHE A 32 -2.18 17.22 15.11
C PHE A 32 -3.68 17.18 14.74
N VAL A 33 -4.10 16.13 13.99
CA VAL A 33 -5.48 16.04 13.51
C VAL A 33 -6.45 15.53 14.57
N LEU A 34 -6.09 14.48 15.33
CA LEU A 34 -7.02 13.84 16.28
C LEU A 34 -7.06 14.56 17.62
N GLU A 35 -5.91 15.01 18.11
CA GLU A 35 -5.76 15.56 19.47
C GLU A 35 -5.70 17.10 19.47
N GLY A 36 -5.60 17.73 18.27
CA GLY A 36 -5.38 19.18 18.15
C GLY A 36 -4.03 19.62 18.74
N SER A 37 -3.08 18.68 18.88
CA SER A 37 -1.77 18.98 19.47
C SER A 37 -0.96 19.89 18.55
N PRO A 38 -0.45 21.03 19.04
CA PRO A 38 0.36 21.93 18.23
C PRO A 38 1.64 21.20 17.77
N SER A 39 2.05 21.48 16.53
CA SER A 39 3.28 20.93 15.97
C SER A 39 3.99 22.00 15.14
N THR A 40 4.99 22.63 15.73
CA THR A 40 5.77 23.68 15.03
C THR A 40 6.67 23.09 13.94
N GLU A 41 7.14 21.86 14.12
CA GLU A 41 8.04 21.19 13.20
C GLU A 41 7.32 20.63 11.96
N TYR A 42 6.15 20.00 12.14
CA TYR A 42 5.46 19.27 11.06
C TYR A 42 4.27 20.02 10.46
N ALA A 43 3.62 20.89 11.22
CA ALA A 43 2.42 21.61 10.77
C ALA A 43 2.58 22.37 9.44
N PRO A 44 3.76 22.99 9.14
CA PRO A 44 3.95 23.69 7.86
C PRO A 44 3.81 22.77 6.62
N TYR A 45 3.97 21.46 6.80
CA TYR A 45 3.86 20.48 5.71
C TYR A 45 2.42 19.98 5.50
N PHE A 46 1.53 20.17 6.49
CA PHE A 46 0.19 19.59 6.45
C PHE A 46 -0.80 20.39 5.60
N GLY A 47 -0.46 21.62 5.27
CA GLY A 47 -1.20 22.48 4.34
C GLY A 47 -2.38 23.24 4.95
N LEU A 48 -3.02 22.74 6.00
CA LEU A 48 -4.11 23.39 6.73
C LEU A 48 -3.94 23.24 8.24
N ASP A 49 -4.68 24.00 9.02
CA ASP A 49 -4.81 23.76 10.46
C ASP A 49 -5.59 22.47 10.76
N SER A 50 -5.55 22.04 12.00
CA SER A 50 -6.22 20.80 12.44
C SER A 50 -7.71 20.78 12.10
N LYS A 51 -8.42 21.91 12.25
CA LYS A 51 -9.85 21.99 11.94
C LYS A 51 -10.11 21.88 10.44
N GLY A 52 -9.30 22.56 9.62
CA GLY A 52 -9.40 22.49 8.17
C GLY A 52 -9.12 21.10 7.63
N ILE A 53 -8.09 20.41 8.19
CA ILE A 53 -7.79 19.02 7.81
C ILE A 53 -8.93 18.07 8.19
N ARG A 54 -9.51 18.23 9.38
CA ARG A 54 -10.67 17.44 9.79
C ARG A 54 -11.86 17.64 8.85
N ALA A 55 -12.17 18.90 8.54
CA ALA A 55 -13.25 19.23 7.60
C ALA A 55 -13.00 18.63 6.21
N TRP A 56 -11.76 18.69 5.70
CA TRP A 56 -11.36 18.06 4.44
C TRP A 56 -11.58 16.54 4.46
N LEU A 57 -11.16 15.86 5.52
CA LEU A 57 -11.32 14.43 5.66
C LEU A 57 -12.79 14.01 5.82
N GLU A 58 -13.58 14.79 6.54
CA GLU A 58 -15.03 14.56 6.72
C GLU A 58 -15.79 14.57 5.39
N THR A 59 -15.37 15.36 4.40
CA THR A 59 -15.98 15.35 3.06
C THR A 59 -15.83 14.01 2.33
N GLN A 60 -14.92 13.18 2.79
CA GLN A 60 -14.57 11.88 2.21
C GLN A 60 -15.10 10.69 3.03
N PHE A 61 -15.76 10.95 4.17
CA PHE A 61 -16.33 9.91 5.00
C PHE A 61 -17.54 9.27 4.31
N ASP A 62 -17.61 7.98 4.37
CA ASP A 62 -18.85 7.27 4.09
C ASP A 62 -19.77 7.22 5.33
N THR A 63 -20.95 6.63 5.17
CA THR A 63 -21.97 6.58 6.21
C THR A 63 -21.56 5.84 7.49
N THR A 64 -20.44 5.12 7.48
CA THR A 64 -19.97 4.32 8.63
C THR A 64 -18.75 4.93 9.31
N MET A 65 -18.09 5.90 8.69
CA MET A 65 -16.89 6.55 9.21
C MET A 65 -17.25 7.74 10.09
N ASN A 66 -16.59 7.84 11.23
CA ASN A 66 -16.60 9.00 12.11
C ASN A 66 -15.31 9.06 12.92
N TRP A 67 -15.07 10.16 13.65
CA TRP A 67 -13.83 10.34 14.41
C TRP A 67 -13.68 9.39 15.60
N GLU A 68 -14.78 8.89 16.16
CA GLU A 68 -14.76 7.98 17.32
C GLU A 68 -14.30 6.56 16.94
N ASN A 69 -14.48 6.20 15.66
CA ASN A 69 -14.09 4.87 15.19
C ASN A 69 -12.78 4.85 14.37
N PHE A 70 -12.01 5.95 14.42
CA PHE A 70 -10.64 5.97 13.89
C PHE A 70 -9.77 4.85 14.50
N GLY A 71 -9.00 4.16 13.66
CA GLY A 71 -8.16 3.03 14.07
C GLY A 71 -8.92 1.72 14.27
N LYS A 72 -10.25 1.72 14.13
CA LYS A 72 -11.11 0.53 14.17
C LYS A 72 -11.79 0.26 12.82
N VAL A 73 -12.39 1.29 12.22
CA VAL A 73 -13.10 1.23 10.94
C VAL A 73 -12.25 1.80 9.82
N TRP A 74 -11.56 2.90 10.07
CA TRP A 74 -10.76 3.61 9.08
C TRP A 74 -9.46 4.16 9.67
N GLN A 75 -8.55 4.54 8.79
CA GLN A 75 -7.26 5.13 9.12
C GLN A 75 -6.85 6.16 8.06
N PHE A 76 -5.79 6.93 8.33
CA PHE A 76 -5.18 7.79 7.32
C PHE A 76 -4.36 6.94 6.33
N GLU A 77 -4.51 7.23 5.04
CA GLU A 77 -3.73 6.63 3.97
C GLU A 77 -3.34 7.71 2.94
N HIS A 78 -2.22 7.51 2.26
CA HIS A 78 -1.75 8.43 1.23
C HIS A 78 -2.32 8.03 -0.13
N VAL A 79 -2.84 9.01 -0.88
CA VAL A 79 -3.29 8.81 -2.26
C VAL A 79 -2.10 8.50 -3.16
N LEU A 80 -1.08 9.38 -3.17
CA LEU A 80 0.25 9.09 -3.70
C LEU A 80 1.08 8.44 -2.59
N PRO A 81 1.38 7.13 -2.68
CA PRO A 81 2.13 6.43 -1.65
C PRO A 81 3.52 7.04 -1.41
N LEU A 82 3.92 7.13 -0.13
CA LEU A 82 5.24 7.66 0.24
C LEU A 82 6.43 6.88 -0.36
N ALA A 83 6.20 5.65 -0.84
CA ALA A 83 7.23 4.87 -1.53
C ALA A 83 7.67 5.48 -2.87
N TYR A 84 6.88 6.40 -3.45
CA TYR A 84 7.22 7.11 -4.67
C TYR A 84 7.93 8.45 -4.42
N LEU A 85 8.16 8.80 -3.15
CA LEU A 85 8.72 10.06 -2.71
C LEU A 85 10.06 9.83 -2.01
N ASP A 86 10.98 10.78 -2.17
CA ASP A 86 12.21 10.82 -1.40
C ASP A 86 11.95 11.55 -0.07
N LEU A 87 11.84 10.80 1.02
CA LEU A 87 11.57 11.38 2.34
C LEU A 87 12.78 12.14 2.94
N THR A 88 13.88 12.24 2.24
CA THR A 88 15.01 13.10 2.60
C THR A 88 14.95 14.45 1.89
N ASP A 89 14.12 14.57 0.84
CA ASP A 89 13.88 15.82 0.13
C ASP A 89 12.69 16.59 0.71
N GLU A 90 12.90 17.87 1.01
CA GLU A 90 11.88 18.73 1.61
C GLU A 90 10.66 18.93 0.69
N ALA A 91 10.87 18.99 -0.62
CA ALA A 91 9.79 19.13 -1.59
C ALA A 91 8.89 17.88 -1.58
N ASP A 92 9.48 16.69 -1.63
CA ASP A 92 8.75 15.43 -1.55
C ASP A 92 8.06 15.23 -0.19
N LEU A 93 8.66 15.69 0.92
CA LEU A 93 8.00 15.71 2.23
C LEU A 93 6.74 16.59 2.22
N LYS A 94 6.80 17.78 1.59
CA LYS A 94 5.63 18.66 1.44
C LYS A 94 4.52 18.01 0.62
N LEU A 95 4.85 17.29 -0.44
CA LEU A 95 3.87 16.54 -1.24
C LEU A 95 3.27 15.38 -0.44
N GLY A 96 4.13 14.62 0.24
CA GLY A 96 3.73 13.43 0.97
C GLY A 96 2.75 13.72 2.11
N TRP A 97 3.07 14.72 2.94
CA TRP A 97 2.32 15.00 4.16
C TRP A 97 1.23 16.06 4.03
N HIS A 98 1.09 16.68 2.87
CA HIS A 98 -0.01 17.62 2.64
C HIS A 98 -1.37 16.91 2.76
N CYS A 99 -2.33 17.55 3.42
CA CYS A 99 -3.66 16.97 3.66
C CYS A 99 -4.39 16.55 2.37
N ILE A 100 -4.13 17.20 1.25
CA ILE A 100 -4.67 16.82 -0.07
C ILE A 100 -4.20 15.43 -0.52
N ASN A 101 -3.02 14.98 -0.08
CA ASN A 101 -2.50 13.64 -0.35
C ASN A 101 -2.98 12.60 0.67
N ILE A 102 -3.78 12.98 1.65
CA ILE A 102 -4.23 12.09 2.72
C ILE A 102 -5.74 11.90 2.63
N ARG A 103 -6.16 10.65 2.69
CA ARG A 103 -7.56 10.24 2.65
C ARG A 103 -7.90 9.28 3.78
N PRO A 104 -9.17 9.16 4.17
CA PRO A 104 -9.63 8.07 5.00
C PRO A 104 -9.64 6.77 4.17
N GLU A 105 -9.13 5.69 4.76
CA GLU A 105 -9.10 4.36 4.15
C GLU A 105 -9.67 3.34 5.13
N ARG A 106 -10.54 2.44 4.67
CA ARG A 106 -11.11 1.36 5.49
C ARG A 106 -10.05 0.33 5.87
N ILE A 107 -10.04 -0.09 7.14
CA ILE A 107 -9.05 -1.04 7.66
C ILE A 107 -9.35 -2.48 7.21
N ASN A 108 -10.61 -2.86 7.11
CA ASN A 108 -11.04 -4.26 6.95
C ASN A 108 -11.43 -4.63 5.51
N LEU A 109 -11.12 -3.81 4.52
CA LEU A 109 -11.31 -4.15 3.11
C LEU A 109 -9.99 -4.57 2.46
N PRO A 110 -10.05 -5.46 1.43
CA PRO A 110 -8.89 -5.72 0.60
C PRO A 110 -8.33 -4.40 0.06
N ARG A 111 -7.04 -4.15 0.28
CA ARG A 111 -6.39 -2.93 -0.21
C ARG A 111 -6.13 -3.06 -1.70
N GLU A 112 -6.98 -2.47 -2.49
CA GLU A 112 -6.65 -2.21 -3.89
C GLU A 112 -5.75 -0.96 -3.93
N ARG A 113 -4.48 -1.18 -4.24
CA ARG A 113 -3.56 -0.05 -4.47
C ARG A 113 -3.91 0.59 -5.81
N PRO A 114 -4.27 1.87 -5.84
CA PRO A 114 -4.56 2.54 -7.10
C PRO A 114 -3.29 2.55 -7.97
N SER A 115 -3.47 2.38 -9.26
CA SER A 115 -2.40 2.56 -10.25
C SER A 115 -1.96 4.03 -10.31
N LEU A 116 -0.75 4.29 -10.80
CA LEU A 116 -0.29 5.67 -11.02
C LEU A 116 -1.25 6.46 -11.94
N ALA A 117 -1.85 5.81 -12.92
CA ALA A 117 -2.85 6.44 -13.79
C ALA A 117 -4.10 6.90 -13.01
N GLN A 118 -4.60 6.09 -12.09
CA GLN A 118 -5.73 6.45 -11.23
C GLN A 118 -5.37 7.58 -10.26
N ILE A 119 -4.16 7.55 -9.69
CA ILE A 119 -3.65 8.61 -8.83
C ILE A 119 -3.53 9.92 -9.61
N LYS A 120 -2.98 9.87 -10.83
CA LYS A 120 -2.88 11.02 -11.73
C LYS A 120 -4.26 11.60 -12.04
N GLN A 121 -5.22 10.74 -12.40
CA GLN A 121 -6.61 11.16 -12.68
C GLN A 121 -7.23 11.87 -11.47
N TYR A 122 -7.04 11.35 -10.26
CA TYR A 122 -7.53 11.96 -9.03
C TYR A 122 -6.97 13.37 -8.82
N PHE A 123 -5.64 13.55 -8.91
CA PHE A 123 -5.04 14.88 -8.72
C PHE A 123 -5.33 15.84 -9.87
N SER A 124 -5.52 15.35 -11.10
CA SER A 124 -5.97 16.17 -12.23
C SER A 124 -7.37 16.72 -11.96
N ALA A 125 -8.31 15.90 -11.51
CA ALA A 125 -9.66 16.34 -11.16
C ALA A 125 -9.67 17.35 -10.01
N LEU A 126 -8.83 17.15 -8.96
CA LEU A 126 -8.69 18.12 -7.89
C LEU A 126 -8.10 19.45 -8.38
N HIS A 127 -7.10 19.39 -9.27
CA HIS A 127 -6.48 20.58 -9.84
C HIS A 127 -7.47 21.36 -10.70
N GLU A 128 -8.21 20.69 -11.57
CA GLU A 128 -9.26 21.29 -12.40
C GLU A 128 -10.34 21.96 -11.56
N ALA A 129 -10.75 21.33 -10.45
CA ALA A 129 -11.80 21.86 -9.58
C ALA A 129 -11.34 23.04 -8.70
N SER A 130 -10.04 23.12 -8.37
CA SER A 130 -9.56 24.03 -7.33
C SER A 130 -8.44 24.99 -7.77
N GLY A 131 -7.68 24.67 -8.80
CA GLY A 131 -6.48 25.41 -9.22
C GLY A 131 -5.33 25.32 -8.23
N LEU A 132 -5.36 24.40 -7.23
CA LEU A 132 -4.34 24.31 -6.18
C LEU A 132 -2.97 23.92 -6.75
N SER A 133 -1.96 24.72 -6.45
CA SER A 133 -0.57 24.49 -6.88
C SER A 133 0.02 23.18 -6.36
N ILE A 134 -0.42 22.73 -5.19
CA ILE A 134 0.03 21.45 -4.64
C ILE A 134 -0.40 20.26 -5.52
N CYS A 135 -1.59 20.30 -6.13
CA CYS A 135 -2.04 19.29 -7.06
C CYS A 135 -1.16 19.26 -8.32
N ALA A 136 -0.81 20.43 -8.87
CA ALA A 136 0.12 20.54 -10.00
C ALA A 136 1.49 19.96 -9.65
N ALA A 137 2.04 20.29 -8.48
CA ALA A 137 3.32 19.77 -8.02
C ALA A 137 3.33 18.23 -7.85
N ILE A 138 2.22 17.67 -7.33
CA ILE A 138 2.06 16.21 -7.24
C ILE A 138 2.00 15.59 -8.64
N LEU A 139 1.29 16.19 -9.60
CA LEU A 139 1.23 15.72 -10.98
C LEU A 139 2.61 15.73 -11.64
N GLU A 140 3.39 16.81 -11.48
CA GLU A 140 4.77 16.87 -11.96
C GLU A 140 5.68 15.80 -11.32
N ARG A 141 5.44 15.50 -10.04
CA ARG A 141 6.19 14.44 -9.35
C ARG A 141 5.83 13.06 -9.90
N ILE A 142 4.56 12.80 -10.19
CA ILE A 142 4.09 11.55 -10.80
C ILE A 142 4.73 11.33 -12.17
N GLU A 143 4.86 12.38 -13.00
CA GLU A 143 5.53 12.27 -14.32
C GLU A 143 7.01 11.86 -14.22
N LYS A 144 7.65 12.14 -13.09
CA LYS A 144 9.05 11.76 -12.84
C LYS A 144 9.22 10.35 -12.27
N ILE A 145 8.10 9.68 -11.91
CA ILE A 145 8.15 8.30 -11.46
C ILE A 145 8.38 7.39 -12.66
N PRO A 146 9.49 6.64 -12.70
CA PRO A 146 9.73 5.74 -13.81
C PRO A 146 8.62 4.69 -13.87
N ASP A 147 7.99 4.60 -15.03
CA ASP A 147 7.08 3.49 -15.33
C ASP A 147 7.95 2.23 -15.49
N GLN A 148 8.10 1.48 -14.41
CA GLN A 148 8.83 0.22 -14.44
C GLN A 148 7.84 -0.88 -14.79
N PRO A 149 7.80 -1.34 -16.05
CA PRO A 149 6.98 -2.48 -16.41
C PRO A 149 7.44 -3.70 -15.58
N ILE A 150 6.49 -4.42 -15.01
CA ILE A 150 6.79 -5.72 -14.41
C ILE A 150 7.16 -6.65 -15.55
N VAL A 151 8.46 -6.84 -15.75
CA VAL A 151 9.00 -7.71 -16.80
C VAL A 151 9.25 -9.08 -16.20
N ILE A 152 8.76 -10.12 -16.88
CA ILE A 152 9.10 -11.48 -16.48
C ILE A 152 10.58 -11.75 -16.77
N SER A 153 11.30 -12.32 -15.80
CA SER A 153 12.69 -12.69 -15.98
C SER A 153 12.84 -13.88 -16.95
N GLU A 154 14.03 -14.05 -17.50
CA GLU A 154 14.32 -15.21 -18.34
C GLU A 154 14.12 -16.53 -17.57
N GLY A 155 14.52 -16.58 -16.30
CA GLY A 155 14.27 -17.72 -15.43
C GLY A 155 12.79 -18.05 -15.24
N GLN A 156 11.95 -17.02 -15.04
CA GLN A 156 10.48 -17.22 -14.98
C GLN A 156 9.93 -17.75 -16.29
N ARG A 157 10.39 -17.21 -17.43
CA ARG A 157 9.97 -17.67 -18.75
C ARG A 157 10.31 -19.13 -18.99
N GLN A 158 11.55 -19.53 -18.69
CA GLN A 158 12.01 -20.91 -18.81
C GLN A 158 11.25 -21.84 -17.88
N PHE A 159 11.02 -21.43 -16.63
CA PHE A 159 10.24 -22.22 -15.69
C PHE A 159 8.79 -22.43 -16.16
N LEU A 160 8.12 -21.38 -16.66
CA LEU A 160 6.77 -21.48 -17.18
C LEU A 160 6.70 -22.39 -18.41
N GLN A 161 7.66 -22.29 -19.31
CA GLN A 161 7.73 -23.17 -20.50
C GLN A 161 7.95 -24.64 -20.13
N ALA A 162 8.87 -24.90 -19.19
CA ALA A 162 9.17 -26.27 -18.76
C ALA A 162 8.00 -26.91 -17.99
N ASN A 163 7.17 -26.13 -17.31
CA ASN A 163 6.10 -26.62 -16.44
C ASN A 163 4.69 -26.32 -16.95
N GLN A 164 4.53 -25.88 -18.20
CA GLN A 164 3.23 -25.46 -18.75
C GLN A 164 2.16 -26.55 -18.62
N LYS A 165 2.49 -27.81 -18.97
CA LYS A 165 1.56 -28.95 -18.87
C LYS A 165 1.08 -29.17 -17.45
N GLN A 166 1.97 -29.01 -16.47
CA GLN A 166 1.69 -29.19 -15.05
C GLN A 166 0.75 -28.10 -14.54
N PHE A 167 0.97 -26.82 -14.92
CA PHE A 167 0.08 -25.73 -14.58
C PHE A 167 -1.34 -25.93 -15.14
N GLU A 168 -1.44 -26.34 -16.41
CA GLU A 168 -2.75 -26.57 -17.04
C GLU A 168 -3.47 -27.76 -16.40
N ALA A 169 -2.74 -28.79 -16.02
CA ALA A 169 -3.30 -29.95 -15.35
C ALA A 169 -3.79 -29.62 -13.93
N ALA A 170 -3.02 -28.86 -13.18
CA ALA A 170 -3.35 -28.47 -11.81
C ALA A 170 -4.66 -27.64 -11.71
N ARG A 171 -5.11 -27.01 -12.78
CA ARG A 171 -6.41 -26.33 -12.83
C ARG A 171 -7.61 -27.25 -12.53
N ASN A 172 -7.44 -28.55 -12.77
CA ASN A 172 -8.49 -29.54 -12.56
C ASN A 172 -8.28 -30.38 -11.29
N PHE A 173 -7.33 -30.00 -10.45
CA PHE A 173 -7.05 -30.68 -9.20
C PHE A 173 -7.99 -30.18 -8.10
N ASP A 174 -8.46 -31.12 -7.29
CA ASP A 174 -9.22 -30.83 -6.09
C ASP A 174 -8.34 -30.75 -4.83
N GLN A 175 -8.96 -30.56 -3.67
CA GLN A 175 -8.23 -30.45 -2.40
C GLN A 175 -7.45 -31.74 -2.06
N ALA A 176 -8.01 -32.91 -2.41
CA ALA A 176 -7.36 -34.20 -2.15
C ALA A 176 -6.11 -34.39 -3.02
N ASP A 177 -6.17 -33.94 -4.28
CA ASP A 177 -5.02 -33.97 -5.18
C ASP A 177 -3.87 -33.11 -4.65
N PHE A 178 -4.17 -31.88 -4.18
CA PHE A 178 -3.16 -30.99 -3.60
C PHE A 178 -2.57 -31.56 -2.29
N LEU A 179 -3.38 -32.24 -1.49
CA LEU A 179 -2.87 -32.94 -0.29
C LEU A 179 -1.85 -34.02 -0.67
N ARG A 180 -2.17 -34.85 -1.66
CA ARG A 180 -1.28 -35.87 -2.18
C ARG A 180 0.04 -35.33 -2.74
N LEU A 181 -0.03 -34.19 -3.45
CA LEU A 181 1.17 -33.47 -3.88
C LEU A 181 2.04 -33.03 -2.70
N HIS A 182 1.41 -32.53 -1.63
CA HIS A 182 2.12 -32.17 -0.41
C HIS A 182 2.76 -33.36 0.31
N GLU A 183 2.14 -34.55 0.21
CA GLU A 183 2.64 -35.81 0.75
C GLU A 183 3.73 -36.46 -0.13
N GLY A 184 4.04 -35.85 -1.28
CA GLY A 184 5.16 -36.25 -2.14
C GLY A 184 4.77 -37.00 -3.42
N THR A 185 3.48 -37.16 -3.73
CA THR A 185 3.03 -37.69 -5.03
C THR A 185 3.42 -36.68 -6.12
N SER A 186 3.96 -37.12 -7.24
CA SER A 186 4.30 -36.23 -8.35
C SER A 186 3.05 -35.81 -9.12
N ILE A 187 3.12 -34.63 -9.79
CA ILE A 187 2.02 -34.16 -10.68
C ILE A 187 1.81 -35.19 -11.81
N ASP A 188 2.87 -35.74 -12.35
CA ASP A 188 2.79 -36.69 -13.47
C ASP A 188 2.11 -37.99 -13.06
N ASP A 189 2.35 -38.49 -11.83
CA ASP A 189 1.64 -39.66 -11.29
C ASP A 189 0.16 -39.40 -11.10
N LEU A 190 -0.22 -38.22 -10.55
CA LEU A 190 -1.63 -37.84 -10.40
C LEU A 190 -2.33 -37.73 -11.74
N LEU A 191 -1.66 -37.21 -12.76
CA LEU A 191 -2.21 -37.08 -14.11
C LEU A 191 -2.43 -38.48 -14.72
N LEU A 192 -1.46 -39.35 -14.59
CA LEU A 192 -1.55 -40.73 -15.10
C LEU A 192 -2.73 -41.46 -14.46
N GLU A 193 -2.87 -41.38 -13.13
CA GLU A 193 -3.98 -41.99 -12.40
C GLU A 193 -5.36 -41.44 -12.87
N LYS A 194 -5.50 -40.11 -13.01
CA LYS A 194 -6.74 -39.49 -13.49
C LYS A 194 -7.05 -39.91 -14.94
N GLU A 195 -6.06 -40.05 -15.78
CA GLU A 195 -6.21 -40.54 -17.15
C GLU A 195 -6.68 -41.99 -17.21
N ILE A 196 -6.14 -42.82 -16.34
CA ILE A 196 -6.54 -44.25 -16.17
C ILE A 196 -8.00 -44.32 -15.70
N LEU A 197 -8.36 -43.59 -14.64
CA LEU A 197 -9.71 -43.54 -14.11
C LEU A 197 -10.73 -43.05 -15.15
N LYS A 198 -10.37 -42.10 -16.00
CA LYS A 198 -11.23 -41.59 -17.08
C LYS A 198 -11.45 -42.60 -18.20
N LYS A 199 -10.50 -43.53 -18.41
CA LYS A 199 -10.61 -44.55 -19.48
C LYS A 199 -11.35 -45.81 -19.02
N PHE A 200 -11.33 -46.13 -17.74
CA PHE A 200 -11.85 -47.39 -17.17
C PHE A 200 -12.96 -47.22 -16.14
N GLY A 201 -13.37 -46.03 -15.79
CA GLY A 201 -14.52 -45.68 -14.96
C GLY A 201 -15.65 -45.10 -15.81
#